data_19c67e299084213274991a647ba0d397
#
_entry.id   19c67e299084213274991a647ba0d397
#
_cell.length_a   1.000
_cell.length_b   1.000
_cell.length_c   1.000
_cell.angle_alpha   90.00
_cell.angle_beta   90.00
_cell.angle_gamma   90.00
#
_symmetry.space_group_name_H-M   'P 1'
#
loop_
_entity.id
_entity.type
_entity.pdbx_description
1 polymer ?
#
loop_
_entity_poly.entity_id
_entity_poly.type
_entity_poly.pdbx_seq_one_letter_code
_entity_poly.pdbx_strand_id
1 'polypeptide(L)'
;IVALVGYTNAGKSTLLNELIKTHKDYECEKEVFVKDMLFATLDVTLRKAVLPNKRDFLVVDTVGFVSKLPHDLVDAFKSTLEEVNYADLILHVIDATNDSYEIQKKTTEKVLKELGADDKKTILVYNKVDKLELDIYPKNQDDVVYISAKQGINMDKLLNMIEKAVMENPGKCAFW
;
A
#
# COMPACT_ATOMS: atom_id res chain seq x y z
N ILE A 1 11.48 1.85 -4.29
CA ILE A 1 10.67 0.84 -3.56
C ILE A 1 9.42 1.51 -3.03
N VAL A 2 8.25 0.89 -3.25
CA VAL A 2 6.94 1.34 -2.77
C VAL A 2 6.43 0.34 -1.73
N ALA A 3 6.17 0.77 -0.50
CA ALA A 3 5.66 -0.08 0.55
C ALA A 3 4.15 0.06 0.72
N LEU A 4 3.43 -1.06 0.79
CA LEU A 4 2.01 -1.10 1.12
C LEU A 4 1.86 -1.26 2.63
N VAL A 5 1.25 -0.30 3.30
CA VAL A 5 0.95 -0.36 4.73
C VAL A 5 -0.55 -0.16 4.96
N GLY A 6 -1.06 -0.66 6.07
CA GLY A 6 -2.47 -0.50 6.43
C GLY A 6 -3.00 -1.68 7.22
N TYR A 7 -4.23 -1.55 7.68
CA TYR A 7 -4.89 -2.58 8.49
C TYR A 7 -5.10 -3.90 7.74
N THR A 8 -5.26 -4.98 8.49
CA THR A 8 -5.74 -6.26 7.95
C THR A 8 -7.06 -6.04 7.22
N ASN A 9 -7.26 -6.74 6.11
CA ASN A 9 -8.44 -6.62 5.24
C ASN A 9 -8.65 -5.24 4.58
N ALA A 10 -7.70 -4.30 4.65
CA ALA A 10 -7.79 -3.05 3.87
C ALA A 10 -7.66 -3.30 2.34
N GLY A 11 -7.20 -4.48 1.94
CA GLY A 11 -7.07 -4.88 0.54
C GLY A 11 -5.67 -4.67 -0.04
N LYS A 12 -4.61 -4.68 0.79
CA LYS A 12 -3.21 -4.53 0.36
C LYS A 12 -2.81 -5.58 -0.67
N SER A 13 -3.03 -6.87 -0.36
CA SER A 13 -2.66 -7.96 -1.28
C SER A 13 -3.49 -7.95 -2.57
N THR A 14 -4.75 -7.51 -2.52
CA THR A 14 -5.56 -7.29 -3.72
C THR A 14 -4.97 -6.15 -4.57
N LEU A 15 -4.57 -5.05 -3.93
CA LEU A 15 -3.93 -3.92 -4.60
C LEU A 15 -2.58 -4.33 -5.19
N LEU A 16 -1.77 -5.10 -4.45
CA LEU A 16 -0.50 -5.64 -4.97
C LEU A 16 -0.73 -6.44 -6.24
N ASN A 17 -1.66 -7.40 -6.24
CA ASN A 17 -1.99 -8.21 -7.41
C ASN A 17 -2.41 -7.34 -8.60
N GLU A 18 -3.19 -6.29 -8.36
CA GLU A 18 -3.65 -5.40 -9.43
C GLU A 18 -2.50 -4.54 -9.99
N LEU A 19 -1.59 -4.06 -9.14
CA LEU A 19 -0.39 -3.33 -9.58
C LEU A 19 0.55 -4.22 -10.42
N ILE A 20 0.69 -5.50 -10.06
CA ILE A 20 1.54 -6.45 -10.79
C ILE A 20 0.97 -6.77 -12.18
N LYS A 21 -0.35 -6.84 -12.35
CA LYS A 21 -1.00 -7.10 -13.65
C LYS A 21 -0.65 -6.07 -14.73
N THR A 22 -0.15 -4.90 -14.35
CA THR A 22 0.34 -3.90 -15.30
C THR A 22 1.62 -4.32 -16.03
N HIS A 23 2.32 -5.35 -15.54
CA HIS A 23 3.51 -5.93 -16.17
C HIS A 23 3.08 -6.89 -17.29
N LYS A 24 3.39 -6.57 -18.57
CA LYS A 24 2.97 -7.35 -19.75
C LYS A 24 3.63 -8.73 -19.88
N ASP A 25 4.76 -8.96 -19.22
CA ASP A 25 5.53 -10.21 -19.25
C ASP A 25 5.21 -11.10 -18.04
N TYR A 26 3.99 -11.01 -17.55
CA TYR A 26 3.53 -11.79 -16.42
C TYR A 26 3.35 -13.26 -16.82
N GLU A 27 4.45 -14.00 -16.90
CA GLU A 27 4.41 -15.45 -16.71
C GLU A 27 4.06 -15.70 -15.24
N CYS A 28 2.96 -16.40 -15.07
CA CYS A 28 2.23 -16.70 -13.85
C CYS A 28 3.13 -17.14 -12.66
N GLU A 29 3.92 -16.24 -12.09
CA GLU A 29 4.55 -16.45 -10.79
C GLU A 29 3.57 -16.06 -9.71
N LYS A 30 2.84 -17.08 -9.24
CA LYS A 30 2.02 -17.12 -8.01
C LYS A 30 1.38 -15.81 -7.61
N GLU A 31 0.14 -15.61 -8.06
CA GLU A 31 -0.74 -14.62 -7.43
C GLU A 31 -0.69 -14.79 -5.92
N VAL A 32 -0.48 -13.68 -5.19
CA VAL A 32 -0.61 -13.70 -3.74
C VAL A 32 -2.03 -14.11 -3.42
N PHE A 33 -2.18 -15.22 -2.73
CA PHE A 33 -3.48 -15.79 -2.39
C PHE A 33 -4.19 -14.83 -1.43
N VAL A 34 -5.19 -14.11 -1.95
CA VAL A 34 -6.03 -13.22 -1.15
C VAL A 34 -7.01 -14.10 -0.38
N LYS A 35 -6.68 -14.44 0.86
CA LYS A 35 -7.62 -15.04 1.80
C LYS A 35 -8.08 -13.95 2.77
N ASP A 36 -9.36 -13.97 3.12
CA ASP A 36 -9.93 -13.20 4.24
C ASP A 36 -9.41 -13.75 5.60
N MET A 37 -8.10 -13.86 5.70
CA MET A 37 -7.42 -14.32 6.92
C MET A 37 -6.71 -13.15 7.58
N LEU A 38 -6.85 -13.06 8.89
CA LEU A 38 -5.97 -12.25 9.72
C LEU A 38 -4.53 -12.73 9.46
N PHE A 39 -3.63 -11.80 9.07
CA PHE A 39 -2.22 -12.11 8.73
C PHE A 39 -2.02 -12.98 7.47
N ALA A 40 -2.67 -12.60 6.36
CA ALA A 40 -2.44 -13.29 5.07
C ALA A 40 -0.98 -13.17 4.59
N THR A 41 -0.27 -12.11 4.97
CA THR A 41 1.14 -11.86 4.67
C THR A 41 1.93 -11.92 5.97
N LEU A 42 2.66 -12.99 6.21
CA LEU A 42 3.61 -13.14 7.33
C LEU A 42 5.04 -12.87 6.87
N ASP A 43 5.34 -13.13 5.60
CA ASP A 43 6.63 -12.87 4.96
C ASP A 43 6.51 -11.65 4.06
N VAL A 44 7.54 -10.81 4.07
CA VAL A 44 7.64 -9.67 3.17
C VAL A 44 7.77 -10.17 1.74
N THR A 45 6.85 -9.75 0.90
CA THR A 45 6.83 -10.15 -0.50
C THR A 45 7.20 -8.96 -1.38
N LEU A 46 8.38 -9.03 -2.01
CA LEU A 46 8.83 -8.08 -3.03
C LEU A 46 8.28 -8.51 -4.39
N ARG A 47 7.62 -7.59 -5.09
CA ARG A 47 7.09 -7.83 -6.44
C ARG A 47 7.42 -6.65 -7.34
N LYS A 48 7.62 -6.97 -8.62
CA LYS A 48 7.90 -5.98 -9.65
C LYS A 48 6.61 -5.52 -10.32
N ALA A 49 6.45 -4.22 -10.47
CA ALA A 49 5.35 -3.60 -11.19
C ALA A 49 5.88 -2.54 -12.17
N VAL A 50 5.03 -2.05 -13.08
CA VAL A 50 5.43 -1.11 -14.14
C VAL A 50 4.62 0.18 -14.04
N LEU A 51 5.31 1.31 -14.10
CA LEU A 51 4.72 2.64 -14.17
C LEU A 51 4.20 2.94 -15.59
N PRO A 52 3.32 3.93 -15.77
CA PRO A 52 2.84 4.36 -17.07
C PRO A 52 3.97 4.73 -18.05
N ASN A 53 5.08 5.29 -17.58
CA ASN A 53 6.27 5.61 -18.36
C ASN A 53 7.15 4.39 -18.68
N LYS A 54 6.67 3.16 -18.43
CA LYS A 54 7.35 1.87 -18.66
C LYS A 54 8.59 1.64 -17.79
N ARG A 55 8.77 2.38 -16.71
CA ARG A 55 9.80 2.09 -15.72
C ARG A 55 9.29 1.07 -14.70
N ASP A 56 10.17 0.18 -14.33
CA ASP A 56 9.91 -0.80 -13.28
C ASP A 56 10.03 -0.18 -11.90
N PHE A 57 9.21 -0.64 -10.96
CA PHE A 57 9.36 -0.34 -9.55
C PHE A 57 9.06 -1.59 -8.70
N LEU A 58 9.61 -1.63 -7.51
CA LEU A 58 9.39 -2.72 -6.58
C LEU A 58 8.28 -2.34 -5.59
N VAL A 59 7.34 -3.24 -5.40
CA VAL A 59 6.27 -3.12 -4.40
C VAL A 59 6.51 -4.15 -3.30
N VAL A 60 6.44 -3.69 -2.07
CA VAL A 60 6.55 -4.50 -0.85
C VAL A 60 5.18 -4.59 -0.20
N ASP A 61 4.63 -5.81 -0.07
CA ASP A 61 3.45 -6.02 0.78
C ASP A 61 3.91 -6.31 2.21
N THR A 62 3.41 -5.52 3.14
CA THR A 62 3.75 -5.66 4.57
C THR A 62 2.63 -6.36 5.33
N VAL A 63 2.95 -6.82 6.52
CA VAL A 63 1.95 -7.39 7.45
C VAL A 63 0.88 -6.35 7.78
N GLY A 64 -0.39 -6.76 7.73
CA GLY A 64 -1.50 -5.87 8.09
C GLY A 64 -1.55 -5.57 9.59
N PHE A 65 -1.77 -4.31 9.93
CA PHE A 65 -1.99 -3.89 11.31
C PHE A 65 -3.31 -4.45 11.87
N VAL A 66 -3.32 -4.76 13.15
CA VAL A 66 -4.52 -5.14 13.92
C VAL A 66 -4.68 -4.22 15.13
N SER A 67 -5.93 -3.97 15.53
CA SER A 67 -6.29 -2.98 16.55
C SER A 67 -5.72 -3.27 17.97
N LYS A 68 -5.31 -4.51 18.21
CA LYS A 68 -4.75 -4.96 19.49
C LYS A 68 -3.61 -5.93 19.20
N LEU A 69 -2.46 -5.41 18.76
CA LEU A 69 -1.23 -6.19 18.77
C LEU A 69 -0.79 -6.33 20.23
N PRO A 70 -0.70 -7.56 20.76
CA PRO A 70 -0.01 -7.78 22.03
C PRO A 70 1.41 -7.22 21.94
N HIS A 71 1.91 -6.62 23.02
CA HIS A 71 3.25 -6.02 23.03
C HIS A 71 4.34 -6.99 22.57
N ASP A 72 4.22 -8.27 22.90
CA ASP A 72 5.17 -9.32 22.51
C ASP A 72 5.18 -9.58 20.98
N LEU A 73 4.07 -9.31 20.29
CA LEU A 73 3.97 -9.40 18.82
C LEU A 73 4.49 -8.14 18.13
N VAL A 74 4.49 -6.98 18.78
CA VAL A 74 5.01 -5.73 18.22
C VAL A 74 6.50 -5.87 17.88
N ASP A 75 7.28 -6.53 18.74
CA ASP A 75 8.72 -6.73 18.50
C ASP A 75 9.00 -7.73 17.39
N ALA A 76 8.17 -8.77 17.26
CA ALA A 76 8.25 -9.71 16.12
C ALA A 76 7.85 -9.04 14.78
N PHE A 77 6.92 -8.09 14.81
CA PHE A 77 6.51 -7.35 13.61
C PHE A 77 7.43 -6.17 13.27
N LYS A 78 8.18 -5.65 14.26
CA LYS A 78 9.15 -4.57 13.98
C LYS A 78 10.14 -4.95 12.89
N SER A 79 10.70 -6.16 12.94
CA SER A 79 11.66 -6.60 11.91
C SER A 79 11.04 -6.63 10.49
N THR A 80 9.80 -7.05 10.37
CA THR A 80 9.07 -7.10 9.08
C THR A 80 8.64 -5.69 8.64
N LEU A 81 8.37 -4.81 9.61
CA LEU A 81 7.99 -3.41 9.33
C LEU A 81 9.22 -2.50 9.13
N GLU A 82 10.41 -2.90 9.59
CA GLU A 82 11.66 -2.17 9.33
C GLU A 82 11.95 -2.05 7.83
N GLU A 83 11.41 -2.94 7.01
CA GLU A 83 11.52 -2.83 5.55
C GLU A 83 10.81 -1.59 4.98
N VAL A 84 9.82 -1.04 5.69
CA VAL A 84 9.21 0.24 5.33
C VAL A 84 10.24 1.38 5.35
N ASN A 85 11.28 1.26 6.18
CA ASN A 85 12.36 2.26 6.24
C ASN A 85 13.20 2.31 4.96
N TYR A 86 13.21 1.25 4.17
CA TYR A 86 13.90 1.21 2.87
C TYR A 86 13.01 1.68 1.71
N ALA A 87 11.72 1.91 1.96
CA ALA A 87 10.82 2.40 0.94
C ALA A 87 11.07 3.89 0.61
N ASP A 88 10.92 4.24 -0.66
CA ASP A 88 10.97 5.63 -1.15
C ASP A 88 9.59 6.30 -1.06
N LEU A 89 8.53 5.48 -1.09
CA LEU A 89 7.14 5.90 -1.04
C LEU A 89 6.32 4.90 -0.23
N ILE A 90 5.40 5.39 0.58
CA ILE A 90 4.43 4.59 1.33
C ILE A 90 3.04 4.75 0.71
N LEU A 91 2.37 3.65 0.41
CA LEU A 91 0.94 3.61 0.11
C LEU A 91 0.20 3.15 1.37
N HIS A 92 -0.45 4.08 2.05
CA HIS A 92 -1.27 3.76 3.22
C HIS A 92 -2.67 3.37 2.76
N VAL A 93 -2.93 2.05 2.71
CA VAL A 93 -4.19 1.48 2.24
C VAL A 93 -5.22 1.45 3.37
N ILE A 94 -6.36 2.08 3.12
CA ILE A 94 -7.45 2.27 4.07
C ILE A 94 -8.71 1.65 3.49
N ASP A 95 -9.42 0.86 4.28
CA ASP A 95 -10.76 0.38 3.91
C ASP A 95 -11.78 1.51 4.07
N ALA A 96 -12.22 2.08 2.96
CA ALA A 96 -13.16 3.21 2.95
C ALA A 96 -14.57 2.83 3.46
N THR A 97 -14.87 1.53 3.57
CA THR A 97 -16.17 1.02 4.03
C THR A 97 -16.23 0.77 5.54
N ASN A 98 -15.11 0.92 6.23
CA ASN A 98 -15.02 0.64 7.66
C ASN A 98 -15.33 1.89 8.48
N ASP A 99 -16.36 1.85 9.33
CA ASP A 99 -16.75 2.98 10.19
C ASP A 99 -15.62 3.48 11.11
N SER A 100 -14.66 2.62 11.42
CA SER A 100 -13.51 2.95 12.25
C SER A 100 -12.24 3.33 11.45
N TYR A 101 -12.37 3.64 10.15
CA TYR A 101 -11.21 3.90 9.28
C TYR A 101 -10.32 5.05 9.80
N GLU A 102 -10.89 6.07 10.42
CA GLU A 102 -10.15 7.19 11.01
C GLU A 102 -9.24 6.74 12.17
N ILE A 103 -9.76 5.85 13.03
CA ILE A 103 -8.98 5.29 14.15
C ILE A 103 -7.86 4.41 13.61
N GLN A 104 -8.16 3.58 12.60
CA GLN A 104 -7.20 2.71 11.96
C GLN A 104 -6.09 3.53 11.28
N LYS A 105 -6.45 4.61 10.58
CA LYS A 105 -5.51 5.54 9.97
C LYS A 105 -4.54 6.12 11.00
N LYS A 106 -5.06 6.72 12.09
CA LYS A 106 -4.24 7.29 13.17
C LYS A 106 -3.33 6.26 13.82
N THR A 107 -3.81 5.03 14.01
CA THR A 107 -3.01 3.94 14.58
C THR A 107 -1.84 3.58 13.66
N THR A 108 -2.09 3.47 12.35
CA THR A 108 -1.03 3.20 11.36
C THR A 108 -0.01 4.34 11.34
N GLU A 109 -0.45 5.59 11.31
CA GLU A 109 0.43 6.77 11.35
C GLU A 109 1.31 6.78 12.61
N LYS A 110 0.74 6.43 13.77
CA LYS A 110 1.50 6.30 15.01
C LYS A 110 2.59 5.25 14.91
N VAL A 111 2.27 4.07 14.39
CA VAL A 111 3.26 2.99 14.20
C VAL A 111 4.35 3.39 13.22
N LEU A 112 4.01 4.04 12.09
CA LEU A 112 5.00 4.55 11.15
C LEU A 112 5.95 5.55 11.82
N LYS A 113 5.44 6.41 12.69
CA LYS A 113 6.27 7.33 13.48
C LYS A 113 7.18 6.61 14.47
N GLU A 114 6.70 5.58 15.15
CA GLU A 114 7.50 4.75 16.07
C GLU A 114 8.62 3.99 15.34
N LEU A 115 8.43 3.71 14.04
CA LEU A 115 9.42 3.08 13.16
C LEU A 115 10.39 4.09 12.52
N GLY A 116 10.20 5.40 12.73
CA GLY A 116 11.00 6.45 12.10
C GLY A 116 10.75 6.60 10.59
N ALA A 117 9.55 6.25 10.14
CA ALA A 117 9.13 6.34 8.73
C ALA A 117 8.13 7.49 8.48
N ASP A 118 7.96 8.39 9.43
CA ASP A 118 7.03 9.52 9.36
C ASP A 118 7.52 10.66 8.45
N ASP A 119 8.80 10.70 8.10
CA ASP A 119 9.39 11.62 7.14
C ASP A 119 9.19 11.20 5.67
N LYS A 120 8.71 9.97 5.44
CA LYS A 120 8.54 9.44 4.10
C LYS A 120 7.29 9.96 3.41
N LYS A 121 7.40 10.21 2.10
CA LYS A 121 6.24 10.56 1.29
C LYS A 121 5.20 9.45 1.38
N THR A 122 3.96 9.81 1.73
CA THR A 122 2.87 8.87 1.91
C THR A 122 1.68 9.27 1.07
N ILE A 123 1.13 8.32 0.30
CA ILE A 123 -0.14 8.47 -0.42
C ILE A 123 -1.21 7.70 0.35
N LEU A 124 -2.31 8.38 0.70
CA LEU A 124 -3.47 7.76 1.32
C LEU A 124 -4.35 7.13 0.23
N VAL A 125 -4.51 5.81 0.30
CA VAL A 125 -5.26 5.03 -0.68
C VAL A 125 -6.54 4.51 -0.02
N TYR A 126 -7.65 5.19 -0.24
CA TYR A 126 -8.97 4.75 0.20
C TYR A 126 -9.49 3.70 -0.76
N ASN A 127 -9.46 2.44 -0.35
CA ASN A 127 -9.84 1.28 -1.14
C ASN A 127 -11.29 0.84 -0.87
N LYS A 128 -11.83 -0.01 -1.76
CA LYS A 128 -13.17 -0.60 -1.72
C LYS A 128 -14.30 0.41 -1.97
N VAL A 129 -14.03 1.44 -2.74
CA VAL A 129 -15.05 2.48 -3.08
C VAL A 129 -16.22 1.92 -3.86
N ASP A 130 -16.08 0.76 -4.51
CA ASP A 130 -17.15 0.03 -5.18
C ASP A 130 -18.31 -0.39 -4.25
N LYS A 131 -18.07 -0.36 -2.95
CA LYS A 131 -19.07 -0.68 -1.91
C LYS A 131 -19.69 0.55 -1.26
N LEU A 132 -19.27 1.74 -1.63
CA LEU A 132 -19.83 2.99 -1.13
C LEU A 132 -20.99 3.44 -2.02
N GLU A 133 -22.10 3.85 -1.41
CA GLU A 133 -23.30 4.28 -2.13
C GLU A 133 -23.19 5.69 -2.77
N LEU A 134 -22.06 6.38 -2.58
CA LEU A 134 -21.93 7.79 -2.96
C LEU A 134 -20.78 8.01 -3.92
N ASP A 135 -21.07 8.61 -5.07
CA ASP A 135 -20.09 9.19 -6.00
C ASP A 135 -19.39 10.46 -5.46
N ILE A 136 -19.46 10.70 -4.15
CA ILE A 136 -18.93 11.89 -3.50
C ILE A 136 -17.55 11.55 -2.91
N TYR A 137 -16.55 11.50 -3.80
CA TYR A 137 -15.16 11.50 -3.35
C TYR A 137 -14.68 12.94 -3.26
N PRO A 138 -13.99 13.33 -2.17
CA PRO A 138 -13.34 14.63 -2.12
C PRO A 138 -12.41 14.78 -3.32
N LYS A 139 -12.66 15.82 -4.14
CA LYS A 139 -11.86 16.08 -5.34
C LYS A 139 -10.50 16.60 -4.93
N ASN A 140 -9.45 15.92 -5.42
CA ASN A 140 -8.08 16.43 -5.51
C ASN A 140 -7.43 16.92 -4.20
N GLN A 141 -6.94 15.97 -3.41
CA GLN A 141 -5.79 16.20 -2.55
C GLN A 141 -4.60 15.52 -3.22
N ASP A 142 -3.45 16.20 -3.29
CA ASP A 142 -2.27 15.71 -4.04
C ASP A 142 -1.75 14.35 -3.56
N ASP A 143 -2.04 13.98 -2.30
CA ASP A 143 -1.59 12.74 -1.69
C ASP A 143 -2.75 11.80 -1.27
N VAL A 144 -3.95 11.96 -1.86
CA VAL A 144 -5.13 11.13 -1.56
C VAL A 144 -5.77 10.59 -2.83
N VAL A 145 -6.04 9.30 -2.86
CA VAL A 145 -6.74 8.63 -3.96
C VAL A 145 -7.80 7.66 -3.45
N TYR A 146 -8.91 7.60 -4.16
CA TYR A 146 -10.03 6.69 -3.90
C TYR A 146 -10.08 5.65 -5.01
N ILE A 147 -9.95 4.37 -4.65
CA ILE A 147 -9.85 3.27 -5.60
C ILE A 147 -10.78 2.10 -5.25
N SER A 148 -11.01 1.25 -6.23
CA SER A 148 -11.34 -0.14 -6.00
C SER A 148 -10.30 -1.04 -6.66
N ALA A 149 -9.42 -1.62 -5.87
CA ALA A 149 -8.43 -2.57 -6.37
C ALA A 149 -9.11 -3.80 -7.00
N LYS A 150 -10.26 -4.21 -6.46
CA LYS A 150 -11.03 -5.36 -6.98
C LYS A 150 -11.67 -5.09 -8.34
N GLN A 151 -12.13 -3.87 -8.57
CA GLN A 151 -12.84 -3.47 -9.82
C GLN A 151 -11.95 -2.68 -10.78
N GLY A 152 -10.68 -2.43 -10.43
CA GLY A 152 -9.76 -1.62 -11.24
C GLY A 152 -10.11 -0.12 -11.29
N ILE A 153 -10.97 0.37 -10.40
CA ILE A 153 -11.42 1.77 -10.42
C ILE A 153 -10.28 2.68 -9.97
N ASN A 154 -9.98 3.72 -10.76
CA ASN A 154 -8.95 4.73 -10.48
C ASN A 154 -7.51 4.18 -10.32
N MET A 155 -7.22 2.99 -10.82
CA MET A 155 -5.87 2.42 -10.76
C MET A 155 -4.87 3.24 -11.58
N ASP A 156 -5.27 3.75 -12.75
CA ASP A 156 -4.43 4.64 -13.57
C ASP A 156 -4.07 5.92 -12.81
N LYS A 157 -5.02 6.48 -12.05
CA LYS A 157 -4.79 7.66 -11.24
C LYS A 157 -3.75 7.37 -10.14
N LEU A 158 -3.86 6.24 -9.45
CA LEU A 158 -2.90 5.81 -8.45
C LEU A 158 -1.51 5.64 -9.07
N LEU A 159 -1.39 4.96 -10.21
CA LEU A 159 -0.11 4.76 -10.92
C LEU A 159 0.55 6.09 -11.31
N ASN A 160 -0.23 7.05 -11.81
CA ASN A 160 0.27 8.39 -12.13
C ASN A 160 0.77 9.13 -10.88
N MET A 161 0.08 8.98 -9.73
CA MET A 161 0.53 9.57 -8.46
C MET A 161 1.82 8.92 -7.96
N ILE A 162 1.96 7.61 -8.08
CA ILE A 162 3.19 6.88 -7.76
C ILE A 162 4.34 7.38 -8.64
N GLU A 163 4.10 7.48 -9.96
CA GLU A 163 5.08 7.96 -10.92
C GLU A 163 5.58 9.36 -10.55
N LYS A 164 4.67 10.29 -10.29
CA LYS A 164 5.00 11.66 -9.87
C LYS A 164 5.83 11.65 -8.59
N ALA A 165 5.40 10.89 -7.58
CA ALA A 165 6.07 10.82 -6.29
C ALA A 165 7.50 10.25 -6.38
N VAL A 166 7.71 9.23 -7.21
CA VAL A 166 9.02 8.61 -7.42
C VAL A 166 9.94 9.53 -8.24
N MET A 167 9.38 10.31 -9.19
CA MET A 167 10.15 11.25 -10.01
C MET A 167 10.61 12.49 -9.23
N GLU A 168 9.82 12.96 -8.27
CA GLU A 168 10.16 14.11 -7.42
C GLU A 168 11.31 13.82 -6.44
N ASN A 169 11.64 12.53 -6.20
CA ASN A 169 12.76 12.09 -5.35
C ASN A 169 13.84 11.32 -6.13
N PRO A 170 14.55 11.93 -7.09
CA PRO A 170 15.56 11.22 -7.88
C PRO A 170 16.83 10.84 -7.09
N GLY A 171 16.97 11.30 -5.84
CA GLY A 171 18.22 11.19 -5.06
C GLY A 171 18.56 9.81 -4.51
N LYS A 172 17.69 8.79 -4.63
CA LYS A 172 17.96 7.42 -4.16
C LYS A 172 17.76 6.33 -5.22
N CYS A 173 17.31 6.67 -6.40
CA CYS A 173 17.20 5.74 -7.53
C CYS A 173 18.50 5.73 -8.35
N ALA A 174 19.65 5.70 -7.70
CA ALA A 174 20.93 5.49 -8.36
C ALA A 174 21.33 4.01 -8.22
N PHE A 175 21.30 3.34 -9.35
CA PHE A 175 22.05 2.11 -9.67
C PHE A 175 21.68 0.81 -8.92
N TRP A 176 20.89 -0.01 -9.59
CA TRP A 176 21.23 -1.44 -9.78
C TRP A 176 20.99 -1.81 -11.23
#